data_3522231715b240d882e99586dfd0565d
#
_entry.id   3522231715b240d882e99586dfd0565d
#
_cell.length_a   1.000
_cell.length_b   1.000
_cell.length_c   1.000
_cell.angle_alpha   90.00
_cell.angle_beta   90.00
_cell.angle_gamma   90.00
#
_symmetry.space_group_name_H-M   'P 1'
#
loop_
_entity.id
_entity.type
_entity.pdbx_description
1 polymer ?
#
loop_
_entity_poly.entity_id
_entity_poly.type
_entity_poly.pdbx_seq_one_letter_code
_entity_poly.pdbx_strand_id
1 'polypeptide(L)'
;WTGANRTDIALHWIYRSCLTQNEADLKTAIDNVFNPMVYTTEEGFQHDNSYFQHGEQLYIGGYGDEILKGVTQVASYALGTQYQLDKEKVELLSKFMRETYYRTVRGQNMSFDVVGRSVSRPGLLNKRTTTTYAQRMIDIDPAHADEYKAIIARLNRKQPADYQVTASHTHYFRGDYSLHVRPQYNFDVRLASTRTKKCEYGNKENLKTYFMSDGCTNIVQTGDEYFNIFPVWNWRHIPGTTAPQVEKIPMDPKAWGVLGTSTYAGGVSDSIYGATAYAYMDTNPEVNTRAKKSWYFFDNEVVCLGAGIQSTSTYPVHTTVNQCFLKDGILVDKGGKEETLANGSYTLQAPQWILHDKIGYFFPQKEEVFLTAQTQSGRWYDR
;
A
#
# COMPACT_ATOMS: atom_id res chain seq x y z
N TRP A 1 -23.61 10.91 -0.42
CA TRP A 1 -22.26 10.64 -0.91
C TRP A 1 -21.25 11.04 0.14
N THR A 2 -20.18 10.26 0.27
CA THR A 2 -19.09 10.43 1.26
C THR A 2 -17.75 10.47 0.56
N GLY A 3 -16.72 10.97 1.26
CA GLY A 3 -15.33 10.94 0.80
C GLY A 3 -15.12 11.46 -0.63
N ALA A 4 -14.33 10.73 -1.40
CA ALA A 4 -13.96 11.10 -2.76
C ALA A 4 -15.16 11.22 -3.73
N ASN A 5 -16.20 10.41 -3.57
CA ASN A 5 -17.39 10.47 -4.43
C ASN A 5 -18.14 11.81 -4.31
N ARG A 6 -18.13 12.41 -3.11
CA ARG A 6 -18.73 13.73 -2.90
C ARG A 6 -18.00 14.82 -3.66
N THR A 7 -16.68 14.76 -3.65
CA THR A 7 -15.81 15.72 -4.33
C THR A 7 -16.00 15.67 -5.86
N ASP A 8 -16.09 14.48 -6.44
CA ASP A 8 -16.26 14.30 -7.89
C ASP A 8 -17.60 14.88 -8.39
N ILE A 9 -18.69 14.58 -7.69
CA ILE A 9 -20.01 15.14 -8.04
C ILE A 9 -20.02 16.66 -7.92
N ALA A 10 -19.41 17.21 -6.87
CA ALA A 10 -19.39 18.66 -6.64
C ALA A 10 -18.64 19.43 -7.73
N LEU A 11 -17.65 18.83 -8.37
CA LEU A 11 -16.91 19.46 -9.48
C LEU A 11 -17.83 19.83 -10.67
N HIS A 12 -18.74 18.93 -11.03
CA HIS A 12 -19.73 19.23 -12.09
C HIS A 12 -20.67 20.36 -11.70
N TRP A 13 -21.03 20.43 -10.44
CA TRP A 13 -21.87 21.51 -9.91
C TRP A 13 -21.14 22.85 -9.94
N ILE A 14 -19.84 22.90 -9.63
CA ILE A 14 -19.02 24.11 -9.78
C ILE A 14 -19.07 24.64 -11.22
N TYR A 15 -18.83 23.78 -12.21
CA TYR A 15 -18.85 24.17 -13.61
C TYR A 15 -20.24 24.73 -14.03
N ARG A 16 -21.32 24.07 -13.63
CA ARG A 16 -22.68 24.55 -13.87
C ARG A 16 -22.90 25.94 -13.25
N SER A 17 -22.50 26.11 -11.99
CA SER A 17 -22.71 27.37 -11.26
C SER A 17 -21.95 28.52 -11.91
N CYS A 18 -20.75 28.32 -12.42
CA CYS A 18 -19.98 29.28 -13.17
C CYS A 18 -20.70 29.66 -14.48
N LEU A 19 -21.21 28.69 -15.25
CA LEU A 19 -21.92 28.91 -16.51
C LEU A 19 -23.23 29.65 -16.31
N THR A 20 -23.92 29.40 -15.21
CA THR A 20 -25.20 30.04 -14.87
C THR A 20 -25.05 31.34 -14.06
N GLN A 21 -23.79 31.69 -13.71
CA GLN A 21 -23.50 32.88 -12.86
C GLN A 21 -24.23 32.83 -11.51
N ASN A 22 -24.42 31.64 -10.95
CA ASN A 22 -25.11 31.43 -9.68
C ASN A 22 -24.10 31.31 -8.54
N GLU A 23 -23.86 32.41 -7.82
CA GLU A 23 -22.88 32.46 -6.74
C GLU A 23 -23.26 31.59 -5.53
N ALA A 24 -24.55 31.50 -5.18
CA ALA A 24 -24.98 30.66 -4.05
C ALA A 24 -24.76 29.17 -4.32
N ASP A 25 -25.04 28.71 -5.54
CA ASP A 25 -24.75 27.36 -5.98
C ASP A 25 -23.24 27.12 -6.03
N LEU A 26 -22.45 28.10 -6.50
CA LEU A 26 -20.99 28.00 -6.56
C LEU A 26 -20.38 27.78 -5.16
N LYS A 27 -20.79 28.63 -4.19
CA LYS A 27 -20.35 28.49 -2.81
C LYS A 27 -20.71 27.13 -2.26
N THR A 28 -21.92 26.68 -2.41
CA THR A 28 -22.39 25.37 -1.92
C THR A 28 -21.62 24.23 -2.56
N ALA A 29 -21.31 24.30 -3.84
CA ALA A 29 -20.55 23.29 -4.57
C ALA A 29 -19.09 23.21 -4.08
N ILE A 30 -18.43 24.38 -3.88
CA ILE A 30 -17.06 24.44 -3.34
C ILE A 30 -17.01 23.89 -1.91
N ASP A 31 -17.97 24.29 -1.06
CA ASP A 31 -18.08 23.75 0.31
C ASP A 31 -18.21 22.21 0.30
N ASN A 32 -18.93 21.63 -0.66
CA ASN A 32 -19.05 20.18 -0.80
C ASN A 32 -17.73 19.49 -1.22
N VAL A 33 -16.85 20.17 -1.95
CA VAL A 33 -15.51 19.65 -2.25
C VAL A 33 -14.63 19.65 -0.99
N PHE A 34 -14.71 20.71 -0.17
CA PHE A 34 -13.82 20.90 0.97
C PHE A 34 -14.34 20.31 2.29
N ASN A 35 -15.63 20.02 2.40
CA ASN A 35 -16.20 19.41 3.61
C ASN A 35 -15.60 18.05 3.99
N PRO A 36 -15.16 17.16 3.06
CA PRO A 36 -14.49 15.94 3.41
C PRO A 36 -13.07 16.13 4.00
N MET A 37 -12.52 17.36 3.94
CA MET A 37 -11.18 17.68 4.45
C MET A 37 -11.21 17.87 5.97
N VAL A 38 -11.52 16.79 6.70
CA VAL A 38 -11.55 16.72 8.16
C VAL A 38 -11.09 15.32 8.60
N TYR A 39 -10.51 15.24 9.79
CA TYR A 39 -10.25 13.93 10.40
C TYR A 39 -11.55 13.29 10.88
N THR A 40 -11.70 12.00 10.63
CA THR A 40 -12.91 11.25 10.94
C THR A 40 -12.59 9.83 11.42
N THR A 41 -13.56 9.18 12.04
CA THR A 41 -13.54 7.74 12.34
C THR A 41 -14.31 6.91 11.32
N GLU A 42 -14.99 7.59 10.39
CA GLU A 42 -15.74 7.03 9.26
C GLU A 42 -14.87 7.01 7.99
N GLU A 43 -15.48 6.95 6.79
CA GLU A 43 -14.77 7.10 5.52
C GLU A 43 -14.12 8.48 5.39
N GLY A 44 -12.89 8.55 4.91
CA GLY A 44 -12.12 9.79 4.74
C GLY A 44 -10.77 9.75 5.44
N PHE A 45 -10.25 10.94 5.80
CA PHE A 45 -8.95 11.10 6.45
C PHE A 45 -9.01 10.65 7.89
N GLN A 46 -8.19 9.69 8.26
CA GLN A 46 -8.16 9.12 9.59
C GLN A 46 -7.21 9.90 10.53
N HIS A 47 -7.43 9.80 11.83
CA HIS A 47 -6.62 10.49 12.86
C HIS A 47 -5.14 10.07 12.88
N ASP A 48 -4.80 8.94 12.25
CA ASP A 48 -3.42 8.49 12.05
C ASP A 48 -2.85 8.92 10.69
N ASN A 49 -3.54 9.82 9.98
CA ASN A 49 -3.19 10.29 8.65
C ASN A 49 -3.30 9.22 7.54
N SER A 50 -3.98 8.09 7.77
CA SER A 50 -4.39 7.17 6.70
C SER A 50 -5.70 7.62 6.03
N TYR A 51 -6.18 6.88 5.02
CA TYR A 51 -7.41 7.20 4.30
C TYR A 51 -8.28 5.95 4.13
N PHE A 52 -9.55 6.06 4.49
CA PHE A 52 -10.53 4.98 4.35
C PHE A 52 -11.60 5.31 3.31
N GLN A 53 -12.02 4.28 2.58
CA GLN A 53 -13.19 4.33 1.71
C GLN A 53 -13.84 2.95 1.65
N HIS A 54 -15.15 2.88 1.46
CA HIS A 54 -15.96 1.67 1.55
C HIS A 54 -15.90 1.02 2.94
N GLY A 55 -16.17 1.83 3.96
CA GLY A 55 -16.03 1.47 5.36
C GLY A 55 -14.55 1.42 5.77
N GLU A 56 -14.19 0.41 6.52
CA GLU A 56 -12.86 0.27 7.14
C GLU A 56 -11.79 -0.30 6.18
N GLN A 57 -11.90 -0.02 4.88
CA GLN A 57 -10.91 -0.40 3.88
C GLN A 57 -9.84 0.69 3.76
N LEU A 58 -8.58 0.33 3.98
CA LEU A 58 -7.45 1.22 3.70
C LEU A 58 -7.34 1.50 2.21
N TYR A 59 -7.40 2.78 1.84
CA TYR A 59 -7.47 3.22 0.45
C TYR A 59 -6.63 4.47 0.18
N ILE A 60 -5.37 4.48 0.65
CA ILE A 60 -4.42 5.61 0.43
C ILE A 60 -4.30 5.92 -1.07
N GLY A 61 -4.16 4.87 -1.92
CA GLY A 61 -4.32 4.98 -3.36
C GLY A 61 -5.75 4.68 -3.81
N GLY A 62 -6.04 4.78 -5.10
CA GLY A 62 -7.39 4.62 -5.63
C GLY A 62 -8.31 5.74 -5.19
N TYR A 63 -9.11 5.58 -4.14
CA TYR A 63 -9.98 6.66 -3.64
C TYR A 63 -9.20 7.83 -3.02
N GLY A 64 -8.02 7.60 -2.44
CA GLY A 64 -7.10 8.68 -2.06
C GLY A 64 -6.64 9.49 -3.28
N ASP A 65 -6.42 8.85 -4.44
CA ASP A 65 -6.12 9.57 -5.70
C ASP A 65 -7.28 10.49 -6.09
N GLU A 66 -8.52 10.00 -6.01
CA GLU A 66 -9.69 10.75 -6.46
C GLU A 66 -9.97 11.97 -5.58
N ILE A 67 -9.87 11.83 -4.25
CA ILE A 67 -10.06 12.99 -3.37
C ILE A 67 -8.94 14.03 -3.57
N LEU A 68 -7.69 13.61 -3.72
CA LEU A 68 -6.57 14.51 -3.97
C LEU A 68 -6.71 15.25 -5.30
N LYS A 69 -7.13 14.54 -6.36
CA LYS A 69 -7.41 15.12 -7.67
C LYS A 69 -8.44 16.25 -7.57
N GLY A 70 -9.61 15.98 -6.98
CA GLY A 70 -10.69 16.94 -6.88
C GLY A 70 -10.36 18.12 -5.97
N VAL A 71 -9.86 17.85 -4.76
CA VAL A 71 -9.54 18.89 -3.78
C VAL A 71 -8.43 19.81 -4.28
N THR A 72 -7.31 19.28 -4.77
CA THR A 72 -6.21 20.12 -5.28
C THR A 72 -6.62 20.95 -6.48
N GLN A 73 -7.50 20.42 -7.34
CA GLN A 73 -8.00 21.14 -8.51
C GLN A 73 -8.86 22.34 -8.09
N VAL A 74 -9.84 22.13 -7.22
CA VAL A 74 -10.72 23.22 -6.77
C VAL A 74 -9.95 24.20 -5.90
N ALA A 75 -9.05 23.74 -5.04
CA ALA A 75 -8.20 24.62 -4.24
C ALA A 75 -7.31 25.53 -5.11
N SER A 76 -6.78 25.01 -6.24
CA SER A 76 -6.00 25.84 -7.18
C SER A 76 -6.85 26.89 -7.89
N TYR A 77 -8.12 26.59 -8.20
CA TYR A 77 -9.04 27.57 -8.80
C TYR A 77 -9.48 28.65 -7.81
N ALA A 78 -9.68 28.26 -6.55
CA ALA A 78 -10.14 29.15 -5.48
C ALA A 78 -9.02 30.00 -4.84
N LEU A 79 -7.75 29.71 -5.16
CA LEU A 79 -6.61 30.39 -4.55
C LEU A 79 -6.67 31.90 -4.76
N GLY A 80 -6.48 32.67 -3.68
CA GLY A 80 -6.57 34.14 -3.70
C GLY A 80 -7.99 34.70 -3.80
N THR A 81 -9.02 33.86 -3.76
CA THR A 81 -10.43 34.28 -3.73
C THR A 81 -11.03 34.13 -2.33
N GLN A 82 -12.25 34.64 -2.15
CA GLN A 82 -13.01 34.43 -0.90
C GLN A 82 -13.39 32.95 -0.65
N TYR A 83 -13.21 32.05 -1.61
CA TYR A 83 -13.52 30.61 -1.56
C TYR A 83 -12.28 29.75 -1.36
N GLN A 84 -11.10 30.35 -1.14
CA GLN A 84 -9.89 29.57 -0.97
C GLN A 84 -9.97 28.61 0.22
N LEU A 85 -9.27 27.49 0.13
CA LEU A 85 -9.16 26.50 1.19
C LEU A 85 -8.56 27.15 2.46
N ASP A 86 -9.18 26.94 3.62
CA ASP A 86 -8.68 27.47 4.88
C ASP A 86 -7.36 26.78 5.30
N LYS A 87 -6.63 27.45 6.20
CA LYS A 87 -5.28 27.02 6.61
C LYS A 87 -5.27 25.61 7.22
N GLU A 88 -6.28 25.28 8.04
CA GLU A 88 -6.34 23.97 8.70
C GLU A 88 -6.50 22.84 7.67
N LYS A 89 -7.34 23.05 6.67
CA LYS A 89 -7.52 22.10 5.57
C LYS A 89 -6.31 22.02 4.64
N VAL A 90 -5.61 23.13 4.42
CA VAL A 90 -4.31 23.10 3.70
C VAL A 90 -3.31 22.26 4.47
N GLU A 91 -3.20 22.41 5.79
CA GLU A 91 -2.31 21.62 6.63
C GLU A 91 -2.65 20.11 6.57
N LEU A 92 -3.95 19.76 6.67
CA LEU A 92 -4.40 18.36 6.56
C LEU A 92 -4.05 17.80 5.18
N LEU A 93 -4.37 18.51 4.10
CA LEU A 93 -4.07 18.11 2.73
C LEU A 93 -2.57 17.92 2.52
N SER A 94 -1.77 18.90 2.90
CA SER A 94 -0.31 18.87 2.81
C SER A 94 0.28 17.69 3.58
N LYS A 95 -0.14 17.51 4.83
CA LYS A 95 0.33 16.41 5.67
C LYS A 95 -0.02 15.06 5.06
N PHE A 96 -1.25 14.86 4.62
CA PHE A 96 -1.64 13.60 3.97
C PHE A 96 -0.82 13.33 2.70
N MET A 97 -0.67 14.34 1.83
CA MET A 97 0.09 14.19 0.58
C MET A 97 1.56 13.86 0.83
N ARG A 98 2.25 14.62 1.69
CA ARG A 98 3.69 14.50 1.92
C ARG A 98 4.06 13.33 2.81
N GLU A 99 3.29 13.08 3.88
CA GLU A 99 3.66 12.13 4.94
C GLU A 99 2.98 10.76 4.79
N THR A 100 1.96 10.64 3.93
CA THR A 100 1.28 9.37 3.67
C THR A 100 1.30 9.04 2.19
N TYR A 101 0.59 9.80 1.37
CA TYR A 101 0.36 9.43 -0.03
C TYR A 101 1.66 9.25 -0.81
N TYR A 102 2.52 10.28 -0.85
CA TYR A 102 3.78 10.18 -1.62
C TYR A 102 4.86 9.36 -0.92
N ARG A 103 4.73 9.07 0.38
CA ARG A 103 5.64 8.12 1.04
C ARG A 103 5.35 6.66 0.69
N THR A 104 4.10 6.32 0.34
CA THR A 104 3.77 5.00 -0.21
C THR A 104 4.18 4.83 -1.68
N VAL A 105 4.69 5.89 -2.32
CA VAL A 105 5.16 5.87 -3.70
C VAL A 105 6.68 5.82 -3.72
N ARG A 106 7.25 4.80 -4.38
CA ARG A 106 8.67 4.71 -4.66
C ARG A 106 8.89 4.89 -6.17
N GLY A 107 9.78 5.81 -6.56
CA GLY A 107 9.91 6.18 -7.97
C GLY A 107 8.57 6.67 -8.56
N GLN A 108 7.93 5.85 -9.38
CA GLN A 108 6.62 6.14 -9.98
C GLN A 108 5.48 5.30 -9.42
N ASN A 109 5.78 4.23 -8.68
CA ASN A 109 4.78 3.24 -8.33
C ASN A 109 4.48 3.22 -6.83
N MET A 110 3.21 3.11 -6.50
CA MET A 110 2.69 3.01 -5.15
C MET A 110 2.73 1.57 -4.65
N SER A 111 2.86 1.38 -3.35
CA SER A 111 2.68 0.07 -2.69
C SER A 111 1.36 -0.56 -3.10
N PHE A 112 1.37 -1.85 -3.45
CA PHE A 112 0.20 -2.52 -4.02
C PHE A 112 -0.90 -2.81 -3.00
N ASP A 113 -0.58 -2.84 -1.73
CA ASP A 113 -1.48 -3.22 -0.63
C ASP A 113 -2.31 -2.06 -0.05
N VAL A 114 -2.06 -0.81 -0.51
CA VAL A 114 -2.80 0.38 -0.07
C VAL A 114 -3.79 0.92 -1.10
N VAL A 115 -4.05 0.17 -2.18
CA VAL A 115 -4.90 0.60 -3.31
C VAL A 115 -6.25 -0.13 -3.36
N GLY A 116 -6.58 -0.92 -2.34
CA GLY A 116 -7.81 -1.72 -2.29
C GLY A 116 -7.98 -2.63 -3.51
N ARG A 117 -9.20 -2.79 -4.04
CA ARG A 117 -9.45 -3.63 -5.23
C ARG A 117 -8.76 -3.14 -6.50
N SER A 118 -8.27 -1.92 -6.50
CA SER A 118 -7.62 -1.33 -7.67
C SER A 118 -6.32 -2.04 -8.06
N VAL A 119 -5.73 -2.84 -7.19
CA VAL A 119 -4.58 -3.71 -7.50
C VAL A 119 -4.88 -4.63 -8.70
N SER A 120 -6.15 -4.92 -8.94
CA SER A 120 -6.62 -5.73 -10.06
C SER A 120 -6.63 -5.00 -11.41
N ARG A 121 -6.28 -3.72 -11.48
CA ARG A 121 -6.34 -2.90 -12.70
C ARG A 121 -4.95 -2.63 -13.27
N PRO A 122 -4.75 -2.87 -14.59
CA PRO A 122 -3.45 -2.62 -15.23
C PRO A 122 -2.97 -1.18 -15.00
N GLY A 123 -1.69 -1.06 -14.66
CA GLY A 123 -1.02 0.25 -14.55
C GLY A 123 -1.41 1.12 -13.36
N LEU A 124 -2.36 0.71 -12.50
CA LEU A 124 -2.90 1.59 -11.46
C LEU A 124 -1.88 1.97 -10.38
N LEU A 125 -0.87 1.15 -10.16
CA LEU A 125 0.20 1.53 -9.23
C LEU A 125 1.01 2.71 -9.71
N ASN A 126 1.05 2.99 -11.01
CA ASN A 126 1.79 4.13 -11.55
C ASN A 126 1.10 5.45 -11.21
N LYS A 127 1.82 6.32 -10.49
CA LYS A 127 1.33 7.60 -9.98
C LYS A 127 1.91 8.81 -10.73
N ARG A 128 2.48 8.62 -11.90
CA ARG A 128 3.05 9.72 -12.70
C ARG A 128 2.05 10.85 -12.96
N THR A 129 0.78 10.53 -13.21
CA THR A 129 -0.25 11.53 -13.46
C THR A 129 -0.54 12.43 -12.25
N THR A 130 -0.20 11.98 -11.04
CA THR A 130 -0.39 12.76 -9.80
C THR A 130 0.64 13.87 -9.62
N THR A 131 1.62 14.00 -10.54
CA THR A 131 2.46 15.20 -10.62
C THR A 131 1.64 16.49 -10.71
N THR A 132 0.46 16.43 -11.31
CA THR A 132 -0.47 17.59 -11.38
C THR A 132 -0.96 18.01 -10.00
N TYR A 133 -1.15 17.06 -9.06
CA TYR A 133 -1.56 17.38 -7.69
C TYR A 133 -0.42 18.07 -6.94
N ALA A 134 0.78 17.49 -7.00
CA ALA A 134 1.98 18.07 -6.41
C ALA A 134 2.30 19.46 -7.01
N GLN A 135 2.10 19.65 -8.32
CA GLN A 135 2.30 20.94 -8.98
C GLN A 135 1.37 22.03 -8.43
N ARG A 136 0.09 21.71 -8.22
CA ARG A 136 -0.87 22.64 -7.62
C ARG A 136 -0.51 23.00 -6.19
N MET A 137 0.01 22.02 -5.43
CA MET A 137 0.41 22.24 -4.04
C MET A 137 1.59 23.20 -3.88
N ILE A 138 2.43 23.39 -4.90
CA ILE A 138 3.51 24.38 -4.85
C ILE A 138 2.96 25.79 -4.57
N ASP A 139 1.81 26.12 -5.14
CA ASP A 139 1.16 27.42 -4.95
C ASP A 139 0.23 27.44 -3.74
N ILE A 140 -0.45 26.32 -3.45
CA ILE A 140 -1.40 26.19 -2.33
C ILE A 140 -0.66 26.13 -0.98
N ASP A 141 0.48 25.45 -0.95
CA ASP A 141 1.32 25.25 0.25
C ASP A 141 2.80 25.58 -0.07
N PRO A 142 3.11 26.87 -0.28
CA PRO A 142 4.45 27.28 -0.70
C PRO A 142 5.55 26.99 0.32
N ALA A 143 5.19 26.77 1.60
CA ALA A 143 6.15 26.39 2.65
C ALA A 143 6.84 25.04 2.35
N HIS A 144 6.19 24.14 1.61
CA HIS A 144 6.71 22.82 1.24
C HIS A 144 6.97 22.67 -0.27
N ALA A 145 7.10 23.80 -0.99
CA ALA A 145 7.27 23.81 -2.46
C ALA A 145 8.44 22.94 -2.94
N ASP A 146 9.56 22.95 -2.23
CA ASP A 146 10.76 22.19 -2.64
C ASP A 146 10.56 20.67 -2.46
N GLU A 147 9.82 20.24 -1.45
CA GLU A 147 9.43 18.84 -1.28
C GLU A 147 8.53 18.37 -2.44
N TYR A 148 7.53 19.18 -2.83
CA TYR A 148 6.68 18.88 -3.99
C TYR A 148 7.47 18.83 -5.31
N LYS A 149 8.46 19.71 -5.52
CA LYS A 149 9.35 19.68 -6.68
C LYS A 149 10.17 18.39 -6.72
N ALA A 150 10.68 17.93 -5.57
CA ALA A 150 11.41 16.67 -5.47
C ALA A 150 10.52 15.47 -5.80
N ILE A 151 9.28 15.44 -5.28
CA ILE A 151 8.27 14.43 -5.60
C ILE A 151 7.99 14.39 -7.11
N ILE A 152 7.77 15.54 -7.74
CA ILE A 152 7.54 15.66 -9.19
C ILE A 152 8.75 15.13 -9.99
N ALA A 153 9.97 15.43 -9.54
CA ALA A 153 11.18 14.98 -10.19
C ALA A 153 11.32 13.44 -10.18
N ARG A 154 11.01 12.79 -9.04
CA ARG A 154 11.00 11.32 -8.92
C ARG A 154 9.89 10.71 -9.78
N LEU A 155 8.65 11.23 -9.70
CA LEU A 155 7.49 10.74 -10.46
C LEU A 155 7.72 10.83 -11.99
N ASN A 156 8.47 11.82 -12.46
CA ASN A 156 8.81 11.97 -13.87
C ASN A 156 10.11 11.23 -14.27
N ARG A 157 10.75 10.50 -13.35
CA ARG A 157 12.05 9.86 -13.55
C ARG A 157 13.16 10.83 -14.02
N LYS A 158 13.02 12.13 -13.68
CA LYS A 158 14.08 13.13 -13.87
C LYS A 158 15.16 13.03 -12.81
N GLN A 159 14.79 12.43 -11.68
CA GLN A 159 15.68 12.09 -10.58
C GLN A 159 15.42 10.63 -10.16
N PRO A 160 16.40 9.95 -9.56
CA PRO A 160 16.24 8.58 -9.09
C PRO A 160 15.22 8.48 -7.94
N ALA A 161 14.78 7.24 -7.64
CA ALA A 161 13.72 6.97 -6.67
C ALA A 161 14.04 7.40 -5.23
N ASP A 162 15.31 7.54 -4.90
CA ASP A 162 15.86 7.96 -3.60
C ASP A 162 16.12 9.48 -3.49
N TYR A 163 15.95 10.23 -4.56
CA TYR A 163 16.25 11.66 -4.57
C TYR A 163 15.47 12.43 -3.51
N GLN A 164 16.19 13.03 -2.55
CA GLN A 164 15.65 13.78 -1.42
C GLN A 164 14.61 13.01 -0.60
N VAL A 165 14.74 11.69 -0.51
CA VAL A 165 13.92 10.87 0.38
C VAL A 165 14.50 10.93 1.78
N THR A 166 13.69 11.37 2.73
CA THR A 166 14.02 11.40 4.17
C THR A 166 13.58 10.11 4.85
N ALA A 167 14.43 9.59 5.72
CA ALA A 167 14.10 8.43 6.55
C ALA A 167 12.91 8.72 7.44
N SER A 168 11.99 7.78 7.54
CA SER A 168 10.85 7.83 8.46
C SER A 168 10.29 6.44 8.73
N HIS A 169 9.61 6.31 9.86
CA HIS A 169 8.74 5.18 10.16
C HIS A 169 7.39 5.69 10.66
N THR A 170 6.29 5.14 10.14
CA THR A 170 4.94 5.50 10.56
C THR A 170 4.12 4.23 10.78
N HIS A 171 3.50 4.12 11.94
CA HIS A 171 2.49 3.11 12.21
C HIS A 171 1.10 3.75 12.14
N TYR A 172 0.32 3.37 11.15
CA TYR A 172 -1.06 3.82 10.95
C TYR A 172 -1.99 2.89 11.76
N PHE A 173 -2.28 3.32 13.00
CA PHE A 173 -3.01 2.49 13.97
C PHE A 173 -4.49 2.30 13.64
N ARG A 174 -5.08 3.17 12.83
CA ARG A 174 -6.44 2.99 12.28
C ARG A 174 -6.42 2.03 11.10
N GLY A 175 -5.39 2.18 10.26
CA GLY A 175 -5.22 1.44 9.03
C GLY A 175 -4.63 0.03 9.18
N ASP A 176 -4.17 -0.37 10.37
CA ASP A 176 -3.41 -1.60 10.60
C ASP A 176 -2.24 -1.72 9.59
N TYR A 177 -1.50 -0.63 9.41
CA TYR A 177 -0.46 -0.51 8.39
C TYR A 177 0.79 0.15 8.95
N SER A 178 1.96 -0.34 8.59
CA SER A 178 3.24 0.27 8.94
C SER A 178 4.05 0.53 7.69
N LEU A 179 4.60 1.72 7.58
CA LEU A 179 5.43 2.15 6.47
C LEU A 179 6.80 2.60 6.98
N HIS A 180 7.84 1.96 6.52
CA HIS A 180 9.24 2.26 6.82
C HIS A 180 9.93 2.75 5.56
N VAL A 181 10.39 4.00 5.58
CA VAL A 181 11.02 4.67 4.45
C VAL A 181 12.47 4.94 4.77
N ARG A 182 13.33 4.52 3.87
CA ARG A 182 14.78 4.84 3.87
C ARG A 182 15.17 5.42 2.51
N PRO A 183 16.26 6.17 2.42
CA PRO A 183 16.74 6.62 1.11
C PRO A 183 16.90 5.49 0.11
N GLN A 184 17.36 4.31 0.55
CA GLN A 184 17.67 3.18 -0.31
C GLN A 184 16.46 2.30 -0.64
N TYR A 185 15.45 2.24 0.25
CA TYR A 185 14.29 1.35 0.10
C TYR A 185 13.07 1.82 0.90
N ASN A 186 11.91 1.32 0.53
CA ASN A 186 10.75 1.29 1.40
C ASN A 186 10.45 -0.16 1.78
N PHE A 187 10.00 -0.35 3.02
CA PHE A 187 9.42 -1.59 3.50
C PHE A 187 8.10 -1.28 4.18
N ASP A 188 7.05 -1.95 3.82
CA ASP A 188 5.77 -1.79 4.52
C ASP A 188 5.16 -3.12 4.95
N VAL A 189 4.24 -3.04 5.89
CA VAL A 189 3.49 -4.18 6.42
C VAL A 189 2.02 -3.85 6.49
N ARG A 190 1.21 -4.58 5.75
CA ARG A 190 -0.24 -4.49 5.78
C ARG A 190 -0.83 -5.61 6.63
N LEU A 191 -1.61 -5.23 7.65
CA LEU A 191 -2.32 -6.13 8.53
C LEU A 191 -3.84 -5.97 8.35
N ALA A 192 -4.60 -6.92 8.88
CA ALA A 192 -6.03 -6.79 9.06
C ALA A 192 -6.46 -7.35 10.41
N SER A 193 -7.33 -6.62 11.07
CA SER A 193 -7.95 -7.02 12.33
C SER A 193 -9.46 -6.97 12.25
N THR A 194 -10.15 -7.24 13.35
CA THR A 194 -11.61 -7.03 13.44
C THR A 194 -12.05 -5.58 13.19
N ARG A 195 -11.09 -4.64 13.08
CA ARG A 195 -11.32 -3.20 12.82
C ARG A 195 -11.13 -2.81 11.37
N THR A 196 -10.52 -3.66 10.54
CA THR A 196 -10.13 -3.31 9.17
C THR A 196 -10.47 -4.42 8.20
N LYS A 197 -10.79 -4.05 6.96
CA LYS A 197 -11.01 -5.02 5.89
C LYS A 197 -9.70 -5.59 5.38
N LYS A 198 -9.65 -6.91 5.23
CA LYS A 198 -8.51 -7.61 4.66
C LYS A 198 -8.52 -7.63 3.14
N CYS A 199 -9.70 -7.58 2.53
CA CYS A 199 -9.87 -7.52 1.07
C CYS A 199 -11.22 -6.91 0.68
N GLU A 200 -11.33 -6.52 -0.59
CA GLU A 200 -12.53 -5.95 -1.20
C GLU A 200 -12.74 -6.54 -2.59
N TYR A 201 -13.97 -6.98 -2.92
CA TYR A 201 -14.34 -7.68 -4.16
C TYR A 201 -15.25 -6.87 -5.09
N GLY A 202 -15.55 -5.62 -4.78
CA GLY A 202 -16.54 -4.81 -5.49
C GLY A 202 -16.44 -4.89 -7.01
N ASN A 203 -17.57 -4.82 -7.71
CA ASN A 203 -17.67 -4.84 -9.17
C ASN A 203 -17.15 -6.12 -9.85
N LYS A 204 -17.10 -7.25 -9.16
CA LYS A 204 -16.59 -8.54 -9.66
C LYS A 204 -15.12 -8.48 -10.07
N GLU A 205 -14.36 -7.62 -9.44
CA GLU A 205 -12.91 -7.54 -9.61
C GLU A 205 -12.17 -7.88 -8.31
N ASN A 206 -10.86 -8.12 -8.39
CA ASN A 206 -10.02 -8.38 -7.24
C ASN A 206 -10.35 -9.68 -6.48
N LEU A 207 -10.64 -10.74 -7.21
CA LEU A 207 -11.23 -11.96 -6.67
C LEU A 207 -10.23 -12.90 -5.97
N LYS A 208 -8.92 -12.60 -6.03
CA LYS A 208 -7.83 -13.46 -5.51
C LYS A 208 -7.10 -12.89 -4.30
N THR A 209 -7.44 -11.70 -3.83
CA THR A 209 -6.68 -10.96 -2.82
C THR A 209 -7.05 -11.28 -1.36
N TYR A 210 -7.67 -12.42 -1.11
CA TYR A 210 -8.11 -12.81 0.23
C TYR A 210 -7.02 -12.68 1.30
N PHE A 211 -5.78 -13.05 0.99
CA PHE A 211 -4.64 -13.00 1.91
C PHE A 211 -3.88 -11.66 1.90
N MET A 212 -4.32 -10.65 1.13
CA MET A 212 -3.55 -9.42 0.88
C MET A 212 -3.21 -8.61 2.14
N SER A 213 -3.94 -8.79 3.24
CA SER A 213 -3.71 -8.03 4.46
C SER A 213 -3.36 -8.92 5.66
N ASP A 214 -2.87 -10.12 5.41
CA ASP A 214 -2.53 -11.08 6.48
C ASP A 214 -1.02 -11.02 6.85
N GLY A 215 -0.51 -9.80 7.00
CA GLY A 215 0.91 -9.54 7.19
C GLY A 215 1.66 -9.42 5.88
N CYS A 216 0.99 -8.89 4.84
CA CYS A 216 1.62 -8.60 3.55
C CYS A 216 2.76 -7.60 3.72
N THR A 217 3.83 -7.79 2.98
CA THR A 217 4.99 -6.91 2.96
C THR A 217 5.33 -6.47 1.54
N ASN A 218 5.80 -5.23 1.40
CA ASN A 218 6.46 -4.73 0.20
C ASN A 218 7.91 -4.42 0.51
N ILE A 219 8.82 -4.77 -0.38
CA ILE A 219 10.22 -4.35 -0.34
C ILE A 219 10.54 -3.72 -1.69
N VAL A 220 10.69 -2.40 -1.73
CA VAL A 220 10.92 -1.68 -2.99
C VAL A 220 12.09 -0.72 -2.89
N GLN A 221 12.97 -0.75 -3.88
CA GLN A 221 14.12 0.15 -4.04
C GLN A 221 13.86 1.17 -5.15
N THR A 222 13.33 0.71 -6.28
CA THR A 222 13.04 1.52 -7.47
C THR A 222 11.55 1.78 -7.65
N GLY A 223 10.69 0.94 -7.07
CA GLY A 223 9.24 0.92 -7.24
C GLY A 223 8.76 0.02 -8.38
N ASP A 224 9.66 -0.53 -9.19
CA ASP A 224 9.28 -1.38 -10.33
C ASP A 224 9.19 -2.88 -9.95
N GLU A 225 9.48 -3.24 -8.71
CA GLU A 225 9.62 -4.62 -8.23
C GLU A 225 8.33 -5.44 -8.35
N TYR A 226 7.17 -4.78 -8.25
CA TYR A 226 5.84 -5.42 -8.32
C TYR A 226 4.93 -4.82 -9.41
N PHE A 227 5.40 -3.85 -10.18
CA PHE A 227 4.56 -3.15 -11.14
C PHE A 227 4.01 -4.09 -12.22
N ASN A 228 2.69 -4.26 -12.24
CA ASN A 228 1.99 -5.14 -13.18
C ASN A 228 2.33 -6.65 -13.09
N ILE A 229 2.88 -7.15 -11.99
CA ILE A 229 3.18 -8.58 -11.79
C ILE A 229 1.94 -9.45 -11.55
N PHE A 230 0.83 -8.88 -11.15
CA PHE A 230 -0.34 -9.57 -10.57
C PHE A 230 -0.99 -10.63 -11.47
N PRO A 231 -1.00 -10.54 -12.81
CA PRO A 231 -1.51 -11.61 -13.67
C PRO A 231 -0.78 -12.94 -13.55
N VAL A 232 0.48 -12.92 -13.09
CA VAL A 232 1.32 -14.12 -12.94
C VAL A 232 1.56 -14.50 -11.48
N TRP A 233 1.01 -13.74 -10.52
CA TRP A 233 1.21 -14.04 -9.10
C TRP A 233 0.53 -15.33 -8.67
N ASN A 234 1.24 -16.09 -7.85
CA ASN A 234 0.60 -17.08 -7.00
C ASN A 234 -0.01 -16.36 -5.78
N TRP A 235 -1.30 -16.12 -5.78
CA TRP A 235 -2.03 -15.38 -4.76
C TRP A 235 -2.13 -16.07 -3.39
N ARG A 236 -1.57 -17.27 -3.25
CA ARG A 236 -1.32 -17.96 -1.98
C ARG A 236 0.05 -17.62 -1.41
N HIS A 237 0.94 -17.05 -2.24
CA HIS A 237 2.30 -16.66 -1.90
C HIS A 237 2.49 -15.13 -1.93
N ILE A 238 1.56 -14.40 -1.30
CA ILE A 238 1.71 -12.95 -1.15
C ILE A 238 2.88 -12.69 -0.19
N PRO A 239 3.84 -11.81 -0.53
CA PRO A 239 4.98 -11.53 0.32
C PRO A 239 4.61 -11.24 1.77
N GLY A 240 5.32 -11.79 2.71
CA GLY A 240 5.11 -11.62 4.16
C GLY A 240 4.04 -12.51 4.76
N THR A 241 3.08 -13.05 3.99
CA THR A 241 1.94 -13.79 4.52
C THR A 241 2.28 -15.23 4.93
N THR A 242 1.53 -15.75 5.90
CA THR A 242 1.55 -17.15 6.32
C THR A 242 0.18 -17.76 6.00
N ALA A 243 0.12 -18.60 4.96
CA ALA A 243 -1.16 -19.06 4.42
C ALA A 243 -1.11 -20.55 4.03
N PRO A 244 -2.23 -21.29 4.20
CA PRO A 244 -2.37 -22.63 3.65
C PRO A 244 -2.45 -22.56 2.13
N GLN A 245 -1.88 -23.58 1.46
CA GLN A 245 -1.84 -23.69 0.01
C GLN A 245 -3.16 -24.25 -0.54
N VAL A 246 -4.26 -23.61 -0.17
CA VAL A 246 -5.64 -24.02 -0.55
C VAL A 246 -5.76 -24.14 -2.08
N GLU A 247 -6.54 -25.11 -2.55
CA GLU A 247 -6.77 -25.27 -3.98
C GLU A 247 -7.51 -24.06 -4.57
N LYS A 248 -8.54 -23.58 -3.85
CA LYS A 248 -9.31 -22.40 -4.23
C LYS A 248 -9.18 -21.33 -3.15
N ILE A 249 -8.77 -20.13 -3.54
CA ILE A 249 -8.71 -18.99 -2.63
C ILE A 249 -10.14 -18.63 -2.18
N PRO A 250 -10.39 -18.46 -0.88
CA PRO A 250 -11.71 -18.08 -0.38
C PRO A 250 -12.20 -16.78 -0.99
N MET A 251 -13.45 -16.74 -1.38
CA MET A 251 -14.09 -15.56 -1.95
C MET A 251 -15.61 -15.63 -1.70
N ASP A 252 -16.18 -14.54 -1.25
CA ASP A 252 -17.63 -14.35 -1.23
C ASP A 252 -18.02 -13.32 -2.31
N PRO A 253 -18.57 -13.76 -3.45
CA PRO A 253 -18.93 -12.85 -4.54
C PRO A 253 -20.09 -11.90 -4.19
N LYS A 254 -20.81 -12.14 -3.10
CA LYS A 254 -21.88 -11.28 -2.60
C LYS A 254 -21.39 -10.22 -1.63
N ALA A 255 -20.23 -10.42 -1.02
CA ALA A 255 -19.61 -9.46 -0.13
C ALA A 255 -18.84 -8.41 -0.91
N TRP A 256 -18.95 -7.13 -0.50
CA TRP A 256 -18.08 -6.07 -0.99
C TRP A 256 -16.67 -6.18 -0.41
N GLY A 257 -16.54 -6.67 0.81
CA GLY A 257 -15.28 -6.84 1.49
C GLY A 257 -15.42 -7.75 2.70
N VAL A 258 -14.29 -8.20 3.20
CA VAL A 258 -14.19 -9.11 4.35
C VAL A 258 -13.35 -8.43 5.42
N LEU A 259 -13.87 -8.36 6.65
CA LEU A 259 -13.10 -7.94 7.83
C LEU A 259 -12.06 -9.02 8.19
N GLY A 260 -10.95 -8.58 8.76
CA GLY A 260 -10.04 -9.49 9.44
C GLY A 260 -10.68 -10.11 10.66
N THR A 261 -10.16 -11.24 11.11
CA THR A 261 -10.63 -11.94 12.32
C THR A 261 -9.59 -11.91 13.46
N SER A 262 -8.44 -11.30 13.22
CA SER A 262 -7.42 -11.08 14.24
C SER A 262 -7.86 -10.03 15.25
N THR A 263 -7.68 -10.31 16.53
CA THR A 263 -8.08 -9.41 17.62
C THR A 263 -6.97 -8.42 18.01
N TYR A 264 -5.75 -8.63 17.54
CA TYR A 264 -4.62 -7.75 17.78
C TYR A 264 -3.80 -7.53 16.51
N ALA A 265 -3.72 -6.27 16.12
CA ALA A 265 -2.78 -5.71 15.16
C ALA A 265 -2.35 -4.36 15.71
N GLY A 266 -1.05 -4.08 15.77
CA GLY A 266 -0.57 -2.83 16.32
C GLY A 266 0.93 -2.64 16.13
N GLY A 267 1.40 -1.45 16.48
CA GLY A 267 2.81 -1.10 16.38
C GLY A 267 3.15 0.14 17.18
N VAL A 268 4.44 0.42 17.23
CA VAL A 268 5.01 1.62 17.82
C VAL A 268 5.98 2.28 16.84
N SER A 269 6.11 3.58 16.94
CA SER A 269 7.04 4.39 16.12
C SER A 269 7.60 5.52 16.94
N ASP A 270 8.89 5.79 16.78
CA ASP A 270 9.54 7.03 17.23
C ASP A 270 9.71 8.05 16.08
N SER A 271 9.04 7.81 14.96
CA SER A 271 9.11 8.50 13.67
C SER A 271 10.27 8.08 12.75
N ILE A 272 11.29 7.41 13.24
CA ILE A 272 12.46 6.93 12.48
C ILE A 272 12.53 5.39 12.50
N TYR A 273 12.35 4.79 13.67
CA TYR A 273 12.33 3.34 13.88
C TYR A 273 10.97 2.90 14.38
N GLY A 274 10.72 1.61 14.37
CA GLY A 274 9.47 1.09 14.88
C GLY A 274 9.45 -0.42 15.01
N ALA A 275 8.35 -0.89 15.56
CA ALA A 275 8.02 -2.31 15.62
C ALA A 275 6.53 -2.49 15.36
N THR A 276 6.19 -3.59 14.69
CA THR A 276 4.81 -3.99 14.40
C THR A 276 4.59 -5.40 14.90
N ALA A 277 3.46 -5.65 15.53
CA ALA A 277 3.11 -6.98 16.04
C ALA A 277 1.68 -7.37 15.63
N TYR A 278 1.49 -8.64 15.36
CA TYR A 278 0.27 -9.19 14.80
C TYR A 278 -0.05 -10.56 15.43
N ALA A 279 -1.16 -10.65 16.12
CA ALA A 279 -1.74 -11.92 16.51
C ALA A 279 -2.63 -12.43 15.38
N TYR A 280 -1.99 -12.86 14.28
CA TYR A 280 -2.68 -13.34 13.10
C TYR A 280 -3.61 -14.50 13.45
N MET A 281 -4.85 -14.37 13.02
CA MET A 281 -5.86 -15.41 13.11
C MET A 281 -6.82 -15.27 11.93
N ASP A 282 -7.02 -16.36 11.22
CA ASP A 282 -8.07 -16.49 10.19
C ASP A 282 -9.00 -17.62 10.60
N THR A 283 -10.27 -17.29 10.80
CA THR A 283 -11.31 -18.24 11.24
C THR A 283 -12.11 -18.83 10.09
N ASN A 284 -11.78 -18.50 8.84
CA ASN A 284 -12.39 -19.16 7.69
C ASN A 284 -12.11 -20.68 7.76
N PRO A 285 -13.13 -21.56 7.66
CA PRO A 285 -12.94 -23.01 7.81
C PRO A 285 -11.92 -23.64 6.87
N GLU A 286 -11.75 -23.09 5.66
CA GLU A 286 -10.77 -23.59 4.67
C GLU A 286 -9.35 -23.13 4.98
N VAL A 287 -9.20 -22.03 5.72
CA VAL A 287 -7.90 -21.43 6.09
C VAL A 287 -7.51 -21.81 7.50
N ASN A 288 -8.33 -21.46 8.48
CA ASN A 288 -8.22 -21.72 9.92
C ASN A 288 -6.76 -21.76 10.42
N THR A 289 -6.05 -20.67 10.20
CA THR A 289 -4.62 -20.53 10.48
C THR A 289 -4.39 -19.40 11.47
N ARG A 290 -3.45 -19.61 12.40
CA ARG A 290 -3.01 -18.59 13.35
C ARG A 290 -1.50 -18.59 13.48
N ALA A 291 -0.95 -17.41 13.81
CA ALA A 291 0.48 -17.20 14.09
C ALA A 291 0.67 -15.92 14.91
N LYS A 292 1.77 -15.83 15.63
CA LYS A 292 2.29 -14.57 16.18
C LYS A 292 3.36 -14.07 15.23
N LYS A 293 3.22 -12.85 14.73
CA LYS A 293 4.16 -12.25 13.79
C LYS A 293 4.61 -10.89 14.31
N SER A 294 5.86 -10.53 14.03
CA SER A 294 6.38 -9.21 14.36
C SER A 294 7.47 -8.79 13.39
N TRP A 295 7.59 -7.48 13.23
CA TRP A 295 8.57 -6.82 12.36
C TRP A 295 9.24 -5.71 13.17
N TYR A 296 10.56 -5.63 13.06
CA TYR A 296 11.38 -4.60 13.71
C TYR A 296 12.18 -3.89 12.65
N PHE A 297 12.10 -2.58 12.62
CA PHE A 297 12.58 -1.74 11.52
C PHE A 297 13.79 -0.93 11.96
N PHE A 298 14.90 -1.13 11.26
CA PHE A 298 16.17 -0.45 11.49
C PHE A 298 16.64 0.29 10.22
N ASP A 299 17.89 0.74 10.17
CA ASP A 299 18.37 1.53 9.01
C ASP A 299 18.52 0.70 7.74
N ASN A 300 19.20 -0.44 7.83
CA ASN A 300 19.50 -1.30 6.67
C ASN A 300 18.88 -2.70 6.81
N GLU A 301 18.22 -2.98 7.91
CA GLU A 301 17.64 -4.27 8.24
C GLU A 301 16.18 -4.14 8.67
N VAL A 302 15.40 -5.14 8.29
CA VAL A 302 14.10 -5.41 8.89
C VAL A 302 14.10 -6.83 9.40
N VAL A 303 13.88 -7.00 10.70
CA VAL A 303 13.80 -8.33 11.32
C VAL A 303 12.34 -8.78 11.34
N CYS A 304 12.07 -9.91 10.67
CA CYS A 304 10.74 -10.52 10.58
C CYS A 304 10.71 -11.78 11.42
N LEU A 305 9.84 -11.84 12.42
CA LEU A 305 9.72 -13.00 13.30
C LEU A 305 8.34 -13.64 13.20
N GLY A 306 8.30 -14.95 13.28
CA GLY A 306 7.07 -15.74 13.33
C GLY A 306 7.16 -16.85 14.37
N ALA A 307 6.09 -17.08 15.12
CA ALA A 307 6.03 -18.14 16.12
C ALA A 307 4.60 -18.67 16.27
N GLY A 308 4.48 -19.90 16.77
CA GLY A 308 3.20 -20.50 17.12
C GLY A 308 2.28 -20.66 15.92
N ILE A 309 2.82 -20.96 14.74
CA ILE A 309 2.06 -21.23 13.53
C ILE A 309 1.27 -22.51 13.73
N GLN A 310 -0.04 -22.44 13.62
CA GLN A 310 -0.97 -23.57 13.75
C GLN A 310 -2.06 -23.43 12.72
N SER A 311 -2.45 -24.53 12.10
CA SER A 311 -3.56 -24.60 11.16
C SER A 311 -4.26 -25.96 11.29
N THR A 312 -5.57 -25.95 11.07
CA THR A 312 -6.36 -27.18 10.88
C THR A 312 -6.65 -27.44 9.41
N SER A 313 -6.13 -26.59 8.51
CA SER A 313 -6.19 -26.84 7.07
C SER A 313 -5.50 -28.14 6.71
N THR A 314 -6.04 -28.91 5.76
CA THR A 314 -5.40 -30.11 5.21
C THR A 314 -4.27 -29.78 4.24
N TYR A 315 -4.14 -28.54 3.86
CA TYR A 315 -3.07 -28.06 2.96
C TYR A 315 -1.82 -27.64 3.74
N PRO A 316 -0.62 -27.79 3.16
CA PRO A 316 0.58 -27.28 3.78
C PRO A 316 0.51 -25.77 3.97
N VAL A 317 1.08 -25.25 5.05
CA VAL A 317 1.14 -23.83 5.36
C VAL A 317 2.52 -23.30 5.04
N HIS A 318 2.58 -22.27 4.21
CA HIS A 318 3.83 -21.60 3.85
C HIS A 318 3.86 -20.16 4.36
N THR A 319 5.04 -19.72 4.81
CA THR A 319 5.33 -18.30 4.99
C THR A 319 6.11 -17.82 3.77
N THR A 320 5.56 -16.87 3.04
CA THR A 320 6.19 -16.33 1.83
C THR A 320 7.12 -15.19 2.18
N VAL A 321 8.38 -15.29 1.81
CA VAL A 321 9.38 -14.23 2.05
C VAL A 321 9.19 -13.09 1.04
N ASN A 322 9.17 -13.41 -0.26
CA ASN A 322 8.92 -12.45 -1.33
C ASN A 322 8.39 -13.16 -2.60
N GLN A 323 7.74 -12.38 -3.46
CA GLN A 323 7.36 -12.77 -4.82
C GLN A 323 7.37 -11.51 -5.68
N CYS A 324 8.46 -11.26 -6.40
CA CYS A 324 8.71 -10.04 -7.16
C CYS A 324 9.34 -10.37 -8.53
N PHE A 325 9.52 -9.37 -9.38
CA PHE A 325 10.24 -9.55 -10.64
C PHE A 325 11.69 -9.97 -10.40
N LEU A 326 12.17 -10.91 -11.20
CA LEU A 326 13.57 -11.29 -11.27
C LEU A 326 14.31 -10.28 -12.15
N LYS A 327 15.14 -9.43 -11.54
CA LYS A 327 15.97 -8.45 -12.25
C LYS A 327 17.39 -8.95 -12.43
N ASP A 328 18.09 -9.12 -11.31
CA ASP A 328 19.46 -9.66 -11.28
C ASP A 328 19.45 -11.17 -11.01
N GLY A 329 20.61 -11.80 -11.11
CA GLY A 329 20.76 -13.20 -10.71
C GLY A 329 20.48 -13.42 -9.23
N ILE A 330 20.14 -14.64 -8.87
CA ILE A 330 19.97 -15.05 -7.47
C ILE A 330 21.25 -15.71 -7.01
N LEU A 331 21.85 -15.18 -5.94
CA LEU A 331 23.00 -15.77 -5.27
C LEU A 331 22.53 -16.40 -3.96
N VAL A 332 23.01 -17.59 -3.66
CA VAL A 332 22.62 -18.34 -2.45
C VAL A 332 23.85 -18.89 -1.75
N ASP A 333 23.86 -18.84 -0.42
CA ASP A 333 24.82 -19.58 0.38
C ASP A 333 24.35 -21.02 0.61
N LYS A 334 25.16 -21.98 0.20
CA LYS A 334 24.97 -23.40 0.44
C LYS A 334 26.12 -23.96 1.33
N GLY A 335 25.97 -23.74 2.63
CA GLY A 335 26.97 -24.26 3.60
C GLY A 335 28.34 -23.63 3.46
N GLY A 336 28.41 -22.32 3.26
CA GLY A 336 29.63 -21.53 3.12
C GLY A 336 30.18 -21.46 1.69
N LYS A 337 29.43 -21.95 0.70
CA LYS A 337 29.74 -21.77 -0.72
C LYS A 337 28.66 -20.94 -1.39
N GLU A 338 29.06 -19.88 -2.04
CA GLU A 338 28.18 -19.05 -2.87
C GLU A 338 27.92 -19.73 -4.22
N GLU A 339 26.67 -19.76 -4.62
CA GLU A 339 26.24 -20.30 -5.90
C GLU A 339 25.22 -19.36 -6.55
N THR A 340 25.45 -19.02 -7.81
CA THR A 340 24.44 -18.32 -8.64
C THR A 340 23.47 -19.33 -9.20
N LEU A 341 22.17 -19.16 -8.91
CA LEU A 341 21.14 -20.04 -9.39
C LEU A 341 20.71 -19.66 -10.80
N ALA A 342 20.59 -20.66 -11.67
CA ALA A 342 19.94 -20.52 -12.95
C ALA A 342 18.41 -20.44 -12.78
N ASN A 343 17.68 -20.19 -13.89
CA ASN A 343 16.22 -20.32 -13.87
C ASN A 343 15.81 -21.76 -13.55
N GLY A 344 14.85 -21.90 -12.63
CA GLY A 344 14.39 -23.20 -12.16
C GLY A 344 13.62 -23.11 -10.86
N SER A 345 13.28 -24.28 -10.32
CA SER A 345 12.68 -24.44 -8.99
C SER A 345 13.63 -25.22 -8.09
N TYR A 346 13.82 -24.74 -6.89
CA TYR A 346 14.80 -25.25 -5.93
C TYR A 346 14.16 -25.49 -4.56
N THR A 347 14.58 -26.56 -3.91
CA THR A 347 14.36 -26.80 -2.49
C THR A 347 15.71 -26.68 -1.80
N LEU A 348 15.91 -25.58 -1.10
CA LEU A 348 17.15 -25.26 -0.42
C LEU A 348 17.07 -25.72 1.04
N GLN A 349 18.02 -26.57 1.46
CA GLN A 349 18.09 -27.07 2.83
C GLN A 349 18.99 -26.14 3.65
N ALA A 350 18.39 -25.45 4.62
CA ALA A 350 19.08 -24.57 5.55
C ALA A 350 20.04 -23.56 4.90
N PRO A 351 19.62 -22.78 3.87
CA PRO A 351 20.46 -21.71 3.36
C PRO A 351 20.68 -20.68 4.47
N GLN A 352 21.88 -20.12 4.57
CA GLN A 352 22.12 -19.04 5.53
C GLN A 352 21.56 -17.72 5.01
N TRP A 353 21.70 -17.49 3.70
CA TRP A 353 21.14 -16.30 3.05
C TRP A 353 20.88 -16.53 1.56
N ILE A 354 20.01 -15.70 1.04
CA ILE A 354 19.71 -15.56 -0.39
C ILE A 354 19.81 -14.08 -0.73
N LEU A 355 20.54 -13.75 -1.79
CA LEU A 355 20.65 -12.38 -2.31
C LEU A 355 19.94 -12.28 -3.66
N HIS A 356 19.04 -11.31 -3.79
CA HIS A 356 18.37 -10.95 -5.03
C HIS A 356 18.17 -9.44 -5.10
N ASP A 357 18.53 -8.84 -6.23
CA ASP A 357 18.35 -7.39 -6.50
C ASP A 357 18.84 -6.50 -5.33
N LYS A 358 20.03 -6.80 -4.79
CA LYS A 358 20.67 -6.13 -3.63
C LYS A 358 19.93 -6.28 -2.30
N ILE A 359 18.89 -7.09 -2.23
CA ILE A 359 18.22 -7.45 -0.98
C ILE A 359 18.74 -8.81 -0.52
N GLY A 360 19.33 -8.84 0.68
CA GLY A 360 19.74 -10.06 1.36
C GLY A 360 18.63 -10.59 2.27
N TYR A 361 18.27 -11.84 2.08
CA TYR A 361 17.34 -12.58 2.95
C TYR A 361 18.15 -13.56 3.80
N PHE A 362 18.19 -13.34 5.11
CA PHE A 362 18.96 -14.13 6.05
C PHE A 362 18.05 -15.09 6.82
N PHE A 363 18.47 -16.35 6.94
CA PHE A 363 17.74 -17.41 7.63
C PHE A 363 18.56 -17.92 8.81
N PRO A 364 18.46 -17.31 10.00
CA PRO A 364 19.29 -17.68 11.16
C PRO A 364 18.93 -19.04 11.74
N GLN A 365 17.78 -19.59 11.40
CA GLN A 365 17.34 -20.94 11.75
C GLN A 365 17.53 -21.87 10.55
N LYS A 366 17.61 -23.18 10.81
CA LYS A 366 17.74 -24.18 9.75
C LYS A 366 16.38 -24.47 9.11
N GLU A 367 15.98 -23.57 8.20
CA GLU A 367 14.71 -23.68 7.49
C GLU A 367 14.90 -24.36 6.13
N GLU A 368 13.83 -25.00 5.65
CA GLU A 368 13.72 -25.38 4.25
C GLU A 368 13.09 -24.22 3.46
N VAL A 369 13.74 -23.81 2.38
CA VAL A 369 13.30 -22.69 1.55
C VAL A 369 13.00 -23.16 0.13
N PHE A 370 11.75 -22.98 -0.30
CA PHE A 370 11.35 -23.18 -1.69
C PHE A 370 11.58 -21.89 -2.47
N LEU A 371 12.34 -21.97 -3.56
CA LEU A 371 12.67 -20.86 -4.41
C LEU A 371 12.34 -21.19 -5.86
N THR A 372 11.67 -20.28 -6.55
CA THR A 372 11.37 -20.41 -7.97
C THR A 372 11.84 -19.17 -8.73
N ALA A 373 12.64 -19.36 -9.76
CA ALA A 373 13.11 -18.33 -10.69
C ALA A 373 12.74 -18.74 -12.11
N GLN A 374 11.70 -18.15 -12.68
CA GLN A 374 11.22 -18.56 -14.00
C GLN A 374 10.41 -17.47 -14.70
N THR A 375 10.36 -17.54 -16.02
CA THR A 375 9.42 -16.75 -16.80
C THR A 375 8.01 -17.29 -16.63
N GLN A 376 7.06 -16.41 -16.39
CA GLN A 376 5.64 -16.74 -16.26
C GLN A 376 4.81 -15.90 -17.23
N SER A 377 3.65 -16.41 -17.63
CA SER A 377 2.68 -15.70 -18.44
C SER A 377 1.30 -15.77 -17.81
N GLY A 378 0.55 -14.67 -17.90
CA GLY A 378 -0.78 -14.56 -17.34
C GLY A 378 -1.57 -13.44 -18.00
N ARG A 379 -2.86 -13.38 -17.69
CA ARG A 379 -3.77 -12.37 -18.25
C ARG A 379 -4.47 -11.59 -17.14
N TRP A 380 -4.65 -10.30 -17.37
CA TRP A 380 -5.39 -9.44 -16.45
C TRP A 380 -6.85 -9.88 -16.25
N TYR A 381 -7.43 -10.57 -17.19
CA TYR A 381 -8.79 -11.09 -17.08
C TYR A 381 -8.94 -12.20 -16.03
N ASP A 382 -7.88 -12.91 -15.69
CA ASP A 382 -7.90 -14.11 -14.83
C ASP A 382 -7.75 -13.81 -13.33
N ARG A 383 -7.95 -12.56 -12.90
CA ARG A 383 -7.78 -12.09 -11.49
C ARG A 383 -9.09 -11.90 -10.76
#